data_b098a9eb80cc20ad22b849a5e8883067
#
_entry.id   b098a9eb80cc20ad22b849a5e8883067
#
_cell.length_a   1.000
_cell.length_b   1.000
_cell.length_c   1.000
_cell.angle_alpha   90.00
_cell.angle_beta   90.00
_cell.angle_gamma   90.00
#
_symmetry.space_group_name_H-M   'P 1'
#
loop_
_entity.id
_entity.type
_entity.pdbx_description
1 polymer ?
#
loop_
_entity_poly.entity_id
_entity_poly.type
_entity_poly.pdbx_seq_one_letter_code
_entity_poly.pdbx_strand_id
1 'polypeptide(L)'
;MPIKVENQYEGKLPKNTAQLVEKALDSLPREHTRGIERVRLVDFISEPRLKGQVQVSELPGLYHPRQGAKGPWLEVAIGVLLPGDKPIHKRIIPRLSFKGNLAAVIFSLVGQHYHLTLRHSVKRTQVEPAVRLYVEKQLKSWNEKQHTFRARLFKPIQPTLERWGKSMQKRVAQEKKKAVAK
;
A
#
# COMPACT_ATOMS: atom_id res chain seq x y z
N MET A 1 22.48 5.46 2.57
CA MET A 1 21.95 5.52 3.95
C MET A 1 20.57 4.91 3.95
N PRO A 2 20.15 4.18 4.98
CA PRO A 2 18.78 3.69 5.11
C PRO A 2 17.83 4.89 5.29
N ILE A 3 16.66 4.82 4.66
CA ILE A 3 15.62 5.84 4.79
C ILE A 3 14.98 5.69 6.17
N LYS A 4 14.95 6.78 6.96
CA LYS A 4 14.42 6.75 8.32
C LYS A 4 12.88 6.71 8.28
N VAL A 5 12.27 5.78 9.01
CA VAL A 5 10.81 5.74 9.21
C VAL A 5 10.47 6.38 10.54
N GLU A 6 9.72 7.48 10.52
CA GLU A 6 9.29 8.24 11.69
C GLU A 6 7.78 8.02 11.90
N ASN A 7 7.42 7.49 13.08
CA ASN A 7 6.02 7.32 13.44
C ASN A 7 5.53 8.50 14.28
N GLN A 8 4.60 9.28 13.73
CA GLN A 8 3.90 10.38 14.39
C GLN A 8 2.38 10.13 14.44
N TYR A 9 1.94 8.91 14.10
CA TYR A 9 0.55 8.51 14.18
C TYR A 9 0.19 8.21 15.63
N GLU A 10 -0.84 8.88 16.17
CA GLU A 10 -1.28 8.72 17.56
C GLU A 10 -2.12 7.46 17.79
N GLY A 11 -2.70 6.92 16.75
CA GLY A 11 -3.55 5.74 16.83
C GLY A 11 -2.79 4.42 16.91
N LYS A 12 -3.53 3.31 17.04
CA LYS A 12 -2.95 1.96 17.09
C LYS A 12 -2.58 1.47 15.70
N LEU A 13 -1.29 1.49 15.36
CA LEU A 13 -0.74 0.92 14.15
C LEU A 13 -0.85 -0.62 14.14
N PRO A 14 -1.12 -1.23 12.96
CA PRO A 14 -0.90 -2.65 12.80
C PRO A 14 0.55 -3.04 13.12
N LYS A 15 0.73 -4.21 13.73
CA LYS A 15 2.07 -4.73 14.01
C LYS A 15 2.92 -4.74 12.73
N ASN A 16 4.19 -4.39 12.86
CA ASN A 16 5.17 -4.38 11.77
C ASN A 16 4.94 -3.34 10.66
N THR A 17 4.16 -2.26 10.90
CA THR A 17 3.93 -1.21 9.89
C THR A 17 5.24 -0.56 9.41
N ALA A 18 6.17 -0.24 10.33
CA ALA A 18 7.48 0.31 9.95
C ALA A 18 8.27 -0.65 9.04
N GLN A 19 8.32 -1.93 9.41
CA GLN A 19 8.96 -2.96 8.58
C GLN A 19 8.27 -3.14 7.21
N LEU A 20 6.97 -2.89 7.13
CA LEU A 20 6.23 -2.94 5.88
C LEU A 20 6.62 -1.75 4.97
N VAL A 21 6.81 -0.56 5.53
CA VAL A 21 7.33 0.61 4.82
C VAL A 21 8.74 0.33 4.29
N GLU A 22 9.64 -0.17 5.14
CA GLU A 22 11.00 -0.55 4.75
C GLU A 22 10.99 -1.58 3.61
N LYS A 23 10.22 -2.66 3.73
CA LYS A 23 10.08 -3.67 2.68
C LYS A 23 9.53 -3.10 1.37
N ALA A 24 8.59 -2.15 1.43
CA ALA A 24 8.08 -1.48 0.25
C ALA A 24 9.18 -0.66 -0.43
N LEU A 25 9.96 0.11 0.34
CA LEU A 25 11.10 0.87 -0.17
C LEU A 25 12.20 -0.03 -0.75
N ASP A 26 12.56 -1.11 -0.04
CA ASP A 26 13.58 -2.08 -0.48
C ASP A 26 13.18 -2.85 -1.74
N SER A 27 11.88 -2.95 -2.03
CA SER A 27 11.41 -3.58 -3.26
C SER A 27 11.62 -2.73 -4.51
N LEU A 28 11.89 -1.43 -4.33
CA LEU A 28 12.14 -0.46 -5.40
C LEU A 28 13.62 -0.40 -5.77
N PRO A 29 13.96 -0.03 -7.03
CA PRO A 29 15.34 0.25 -7.41
C PRO A 29 15.93 1.36 -6.51
N ARG A 30 17.15 1.16 -6.02
CA ARG A 30 17.83 2.11 -5.12
C ARG A 30 17.99 3.50 -5.74
N GLU A 31 18.14 3.58 -7.05
CA GLU A 31 18.19 4.83 -7.79
C GLU A 31 16.93 5.67 -7.67
N HIS A 32 15.74 5.04 -7.55
CA HIS A 32 14.47 5.74 -7.44
C HIS A 32 14.24 6.35 -6.04
N THR A 33 14.89 5.78 -5.04
CA THR A 33 14.79 6.25 -3.64
C THR A 33 15.95 7.16 -3.24
N ARG A 34 16.89 7.40 -4.17
CA ARG A 34 18.10 8.19 -3.90
C ARG A 34 17.75 9.61 -3.47
N GLY A 35 18.30 10.01 -2.33
CA GLY A 35 18.13 11.35 -1.77
C GLY A 35 16.93 11.50 -0.84
N ILE A 36 16.00 10.55 -0.79
CA ILE A 36 14.91 10.56 0.20
C ILE A 36 15.51 10.34 1.58
N GLU A 37 15.26 11.27 2.51
CA GLU A 37 15.83 11.21 3.87
C GLU A 37 14.96 10.36 4.81
N ARG A 38 13.63 10.52 4.73
CA ARG A 38 12.71 9.89 5.68
C ARG A 38 11.31 9.69 5.12
N VAL A 39 10.56 8.81 5.79
CA VAL A 39 9.11 8.62 5.63
C VAL A 39 8.45 8.90 6.97
N ARG A 40 7.50 9.83 7.00
CA ARG A 40 6.66 10.11 8.18
C ARG A 40 5.32 9.43 8.06
N LEU A 41 4.90 8.78 9.12
CA LEU A 41 3.56 8.24 9.28
C LEU A 41 2.78 9.19 10.19
N VAL A 42 1.71 9.80 9.66
CA VAL A 42 0.90 10.82 10.36
C VAL A 42 -0.57 10.42 10.37
N ASP A 43 -1.38 11.09 11.19
CA ASP A 43 -2.83 10.90 11.18
C ASP A 43 -3.42 11.43 9.87
N PHE A 44 -3.16 12.69 9.58
CA PHE A 44 -3.60 13.39 8.38
C PHE A 44 -2.51 14.33 7.87
N ILE A 45 -2.49 14.57 6.57
CA ILE A 45 -1.59 15.56 5.97
C ILE A 45 -1.97 16.95 6.48
N SER A 46 -0.99 17.70 6.99
CA SER A 46 -1.17 19.07 7.47
C SER A 46 -0.27 20.04 6.67
N GLU A 47 -0.60 20.25 5.41
CA GLU A 47 0.16 21.19 4.55
C GLU A 47 -0.65 22.49 4.33
N PRO A 48 -0.20 23.62 4.91
CA PRO A 48 -0.90 24.89 4.79
C PRO A 48 -1.08 25.39 3.35
N ARG A 49 -0.17 24.98 2.44
CA ARG A 49 -0.17 25.39 1.02
C ARG A 49 -1.30 24.75 0.21
N LEU A 50 -1.88 23.64 0.70
CA LEU A 50 -2.96 22.92 0.04
C LEU A 50 -4.35 23.35 0.52
N LYS A 51 -4.41 24.26 1.51
CA LYS A 51 -5.70 24.78 2.02
C LYS A 51 -6.47 25.46 0.89
N GLY A 52 -7.65 24.92 0.58
CA GLY A 52 -8.58 25.46 -0.42
C GLY A 52 -8.56 24.80 -1.81
N GLN A 53 -7.57 23.97 -2.14
CA GLN A 53 -7.51 23.29 -3.44
C GLN A 53 -7.95 21.81 -3.42
N VAL A 54 -7.76 21.13 -2.28
CA VAL A 54 -8.12 19.71 -2.08
C VAL A 54 -8.56 19.53 -0.63
N GLN A 55 -9.46 18.60 -0.36
CA GLN A 55 -9.70 18.17 1.01
C GLN A 55 -8.45 17.45 1.53
N VAL A 56 -7.59 18.20 2.19
CA VAL A 56 -6.28 17.74 2.70
C VAL A 56 -6.43 16.51 3.60
N SER A 57 -7.57 16.42 4.31
CA SER A 57 -7.94 15.29 5.14
C SER A 57 -8.16 13.97 4.38
N GLU A 58 -8.29 13.99 3.06
CA GLU A 58 -8.50 12.79 2.23
C GLU A 58 -7.25 12.34 1.48
N LEU A 59 -6.17 13.13 1.54
CA LEU A 59 -4.91 12.77 0.88
C LEU A 59 -4.23 11.61 1.61
N PRO A 60 -3.98 10.48 0.94
CA PRO A 60 -3.33 9.32 1.56
C PRO A 60 -1.83 9.53 1.76
N GLY A 61 -1.23 10.52 1.10
CA GLY A 61 0.18 10.86 1.23
C GLY A 61 0.59 12.09 0.45
N LEU A 62 1.74 12.65 0.80
CA LEU A 62 2.31 13.83 0.19
C LEU A 62 3.83 13.69 0.02
N TYR A 63 4.33 14.03 -1.16
CA TYR A 63 5.75 14.14 -1.44
C TYR A 63 6.22 15.57 -1.16
N HIS A 64 7.24 15.70 -0.33
CA HIS A 64 7.89 16.97 -0.05
C HIS A 64 9.22 17.05 -0.80
N PRO A 65 9.35 17.91 -1.80
CA PRO A 65 10.61 18.12 -2.50
C PRO A 65 11.63 18.79 -1.57
N ARG A 66 12.90 18.77 -1.99
CA ARG A 66 13.98 19.45 -1.26
C ARG A 66 13.65 20.92 -1.00
N GLN A 67 13.85 21.37 0.23
CA GLN A 67 13.63 22.74 0.68
C GLN A 67 14.87 23.23 1.44
N GLY A 68 15.70 24.00 0.76
CA GLY A 68 16.95 24.49 1.34
C GLY A 68 17.88 23.37 1.78
N ALA A 69 18.23 23.34 3.07
CA ALA A 69 19.08 22.33 3.69
C ALA A 69 18.38 20.98 3.94
N LYS A 70 17.03 20.96 3.95
CA LYS A 70 16.25 19.74 4.19
C LYS A 70 16.09 18.97 2.87
N GLY A 71 16.52 17.71 2.87
CA GLY A 71 16.32 16.83 1.72
C GLY A 71 14.86 16.45 1.50
N PRO A 72 14.54 15.80 0.38
CA PRO A 72 13.18 15.34 0.07
C PRO A 72 12.73 14.26 1.06
N TRP A 73 11.45 14.26 1.39
CA TRP A 73 10.86 13.30 2.31
C TRP A 73 9.41 12.98 1.94
N LEU A 74 8.91 11.88 2.48
CA LEU A 74 7.57 11.36 2.20
C LEU A 74 6.70 11.47 3.45
N GLU A 75 5.43 11.81 3.27
CA GLU A 75 4.42 11.85 4.32
C GLU A 75 3.27 10.93 3.95
N VAL A 76 2.88 10.04 4.86
CA VAL A 76 1.83 9.04 4.64
C VAL A 76 0.76 9.19 5.72
N ALA A 77 -0.47 9.48 5.29
CA ALA A 77 -1.63 9.66 6.17
C ALA A 77 -2.24 8.29 6.53
N ILE A 78 -1.88 7.78 7.70
CA ILE A 78 -2.39 6.49 8.19
C ILE A 78 -3.88 6.57 8.53
N GLY A 79 -4.38 7.71 9.05
CA GLY A 79 -5.79 7.91 9.36
C GLY A 79 -6.71 7.74 8.13
N VAL A 80 -6.21 8.13 6.94
CA VAL A 80 -6.91 7.91 5.66
C VAL A 80 -6.92 6.43 5.27
N LEU A 81 -5.80 5.73 5.47
CA LEU A 81 -5.66 4.31 5.14
C LEU A 81 -6.39 3.39 6.12
N LEU A 82 -6.49 3.81 7.39
CA LEU A 82 -7.11 3.07 8.49
C LEU A 82 -8.11 3.98 9.23
N PRO A 83 -9.26 4.32 8.63
CA PRO A 83 -10.23 5.21 9.26
C PRO A 83 -10.72 4.61 10.59
N GLY A 84 -10.31 5.25 11.70
CA GLY A 84 -10.65 4.84 13.08
C GLY A 84 -12.10 5.09 13.46
N ASP A 85 -12.71 6.11 12.86
CA ASP A 85 -14.04 6.62 13.23
C ASP A 85 -15.21 5.83 12.62
N LYS A 86 -14.93 4.89 11.70
CA LYS A 86 -15.97 4.09 11.04
C LYS A 86 -16.38 2.89 11.90
N PRO A 87 -17.65 2.44 11.82
CA PRO A 87 -18.10 1.24 12.52
C PRO A 87 -17.31 0.00 12.13
N ILE A 88 -17.24 -0.99 13.02
CA ILE A 88 -16.34 -2.17 12.93
C ILE A 88 -16.43 -2.89 11.58
N HIS A 89 -17.65 -3.10 11.06
CA HIS A 89 -17.86 -3.76 9.77
C HIS A 89 -17.24 -2.98 8.58
N LYS A 90 -17.15 -1.65 8.65
CA LYS A 90 -16.50 -0.81 7.63
C LYS A 90 -14.98 -0.69 7.81
N ARG A 91 -14.42 -1.19 8.92
CA ARG A 91 -12.95 -1.21 9.18
C ARG A 91 -12.28 -2.48 8.69
N ILE A 92 -13.02 -3.57 8.46
CA ILE A 92 -12.45 -4.87 8.09
C ILE A 92 -11.74 -4.78 6.74
N ILE A 93 -12.41 -4.24 5.72
CA ILE A 93 -11.84 -4.12 4.35
C ILE A 93 -10.57 -3.24 4.34
N PRO A 94 -10.57 -2.01 4.90
CA PRO A 94 -9.36 -1.21 5.02
C PRO A 94 -8.21 -1.93 5.72
N ARG A 95 -8.48 -2.69 6.79
CA ARG A 95 -7.45 -3.47 7.50
C ARG A 95 -6.86 -4.61 6.66
N LEU A 96 -7.69 -5.31 5.90
CA LEU A 96 -7.24 -6.40 5.01
C LEU A 96 -6.41 -5.86 3.83
N SER A 97 -6.82 -4.71 3.28
CA SER A 97 -6.14 -4.06 2.15
C SER A 97 -4.99 -3.13 2.58
N PHE A 98 -4.83 -2.86 3.88
CA PHE A 98 -3.88 -1.88 4.41
C PHE A 98 -2.47 -2.05 3.84
N LYS A 99 -1.97 -3.29 3.80
CA LYS A 99 -0.64 -3.59 3.31
C LYS A 99 -0.45 -3.20 1.83
N GLY A 100 -1.44 -3.51 1.00
CA GLY A 100 -1.42 -3.15 -0.42
C GLY A 100 -1.58 -1.64 -0.63
N ASN A 101 -2.49 -1.02 0.10
CA ASN A 101 -2.74 0.42 0.02
C ASN A 101 -1.53 1.23 0.50
N LEU A 102 -0.89 0.82 1.60
CA LEU A 102 0.33 1.46 2.10
C LEU A 102 1.46 1.37 1.08
N ALA A 103 1.68 0.19 0.49
CA ALA A 103 2.68 0.01 -0.56
C ALA A 103 2.37 0.88 -1.79
N ALA A 104 1.10 0.95 -2.22
CA ALA A 104 0.67 1.78 -3.34
C ALA A 104 0.96 3.28 -3.11
N VAL A 105 0.68 3.77 -1.89
CA VAL A 105 0.97 5.17 -1.52
C VAL A 105 2.48 5.42 -1.55
N ILE A 106 3.29 4.54 -0.95
CA ILE A 106 4.75 4.67 -0.96
C ILE A 106 5.28 4.68 -2.40
N PHE A 107 4.82 3.76 -3.27
CA PHE A 107 5.23 3.72 -4.67
C PHE A 107 4.81 4.97 -5.44
N SER A 108 3.63 5.54 -5.14
CA SER A 108 3.17 6.80 -5.74
C SER A 108 4.10 7.96 -5.35
N LEU A 109 4.44 8.09 -4.07
CA LEU A 109 5.31 9.16 -3.57
C LEU A 109 6.74 9.03 -4.08
N VAL A 110 7.30 7.81 -4.12
CA VAL A 110 8.61 7.55 -4.73
C VAL A 110 8.57 7.78 -6.24
N GLY A 111 7.48 7.41 -6.92
CA GLY A 111 7.29 7.71 -8.33
C GLY A 111 7.28 9.22 -8.61
N GLN A 112 6.59 10.01 -7.77
CA GLN A 112 6.64 11.47 -7.85
C GLN A 112 8.06 12.01 -7.65
N HIS A 113 8.77 11.53 -6.62
CA HIS A 113 10.17 11.89 -6.38
C HIS A 113 11.04 11.59 -7.60
N TYR A 114 10.96 10.37 -8.12
CA TYR A 114 11.74 9.94 -9.28
C TYR A 114 11.49 10.78 -10.52
N HIS A 115 10.22 11.00 -10.87
CA HIS A 115 9.87 11.76 -12.08
C HIS A 115 10.10 13.26 -11.95
N LEU A 116 9.94 13.85 -10.75
CA LEU A 116 10.13 15.29 -10.53
C LEU A 116 11.58 15.68 -10.29
N THR A 117 12.39 14.79 -9.71
CA THR A 117 13.73 15.14 -9.23
C THR A 117 14.85 14.48 -10.05
N LEU A 118 14.69 13.20 -10.39
CA LEU A 118 15.78 12.40 -10.99
C LEU A 118 15.63 12.27 -12.51
N ARG A 119 14.41 12.35 -13.03
CA ARG A 119 14.14 12.24 -14.46
C ARG A 119 13.70 13.58 -15.04
N HIS A 120 14.68 14.43 -15.39
CA HIS A 120 14.44 15.78 -15.88
C HIS A 120 13.66 15.93 -17.22
N SER A 121 13.32 14.82 -17.89
CA SER A 121 12.71 14.83 -19.23
C SER A 121 11.17 14.81 -19.24
N VAL A 122 10.50 14.75 -18.10
CA VAL A 122 9.04 14.65 -18.03
C VAL A 122 8.43 16.03 -17.83
N LYS A 123 7.63 16.49 -18.79
CA LYS A 123 6.86 17.74 -18.63
C LYS A 123 5.92 17.62 -17.43
N ARG A 124 5.73 18.69 -16.67
CA ARG A 124 4.93 18.70 -15.43
C ARG A 124 3.51 18.14 -15.62
N THR A 125 2.90 18.34 -16.77
CA THR A 125 1.58 17.81 -17.16
C THR A 125 1.57 16.29 -17.40
N GLN A 126 2.73 15.66 -17.60
CA GLN A 126 2.86 14.23 -17.87
C GLN A 126 3.32 13.43 -16.64
N VAL A 127 3.57 14.10 -15.52
CA VAL A 127 4.05 13.46 -14.30
C VAL A 127 3.00 12.50 -13.73
N GLU A 128 1.74 12.92 -13.69
CA GLU A 128 0.65 12.10 -13.12
C GLU A 128 0.44 10.78 -13.89
N PRO A 129 0.29 10.75 -15.23
CA PRO A 129 0.22 9.51 -15.97
C PRO A 129 1.47 8.64 -15.80
N ALA A 130 2.67 9.25 -15.77
CA ALA A 130 3.92 8.51 -15.59
C ALA A 130 4.01 7.87 -14.19
N VAL A 131 3.58 8.57 -13.14
CA VAL A 131 3.50 8.03 -11.78
C VAL A 131 2.48 6.88 -11.71
N ARG A 132 1.31 7.00 -12.36
CA ARG A 132 0.31 5.93 -12.40
C ARG A 132 0.88 4.64 -13.00
N LEU A 133 1.51 4.71 -14.16
CA LEU A 133 2.17 3.56 -14.81
C LEU A 133 3.29 2.98 -13.94
N TYR A 134 4.05 3.86 -13.28
CA TYR A 134 5.08 3.45 -12.32
C TYR A 134 4.49 2.64 -11.17
N VAL A 135 3.42 3.13 -10.55
CA VAL A 135 2.73 2.45 -9.43
C VAL A 135 2.19 1.09 -9.87
N GLU A 136 1.53 1.00 -11.01
CA GLU A 136 1.00 -0.26 -11.55
C GLU A 136 2.11 -1.30 -11.74
N LYS A 137 3.23 -0.90 -12.35
CA LYS A 137 4.40 -1.77 -12.54
C LYS A 137 4.97 -2.27 -11.21
N GLN A 138 5.16 -1.36 -10.24
CA GLN A 138 5.74 -1.73 -8.95
C GLN A 138 4.80 -2.59 -8.11
N LEU A 139 3.50 -2.30 -8.12
CA LEU A 139 2.50 -3.12 -7.44
C LEU A 139 2.40 -4.54 -8.02
N LYS A 140 2.47 -4.67 -9.35
CA LYS A 140 2.50 -5.97 -9.99
C LYS A 140 3.69 -6.79 -9.51
N SER A 141 4.90 -6.24 -9.59
CA SER A 141 6.12 -6.89 -9.09
C SER A 141 6.06 -7.20 -7.59
N TRP A 142 5.54 -6.28 -6.78
CA TRP A 142 5.33 -6.47 -5.35
C TRP A 142 4.39 -7.63 -5.05
N ASN A 143 3.25 -7.69 -5.74
CA ASN A 143 2.27 -8.74 -5.57
C ASN A 143 2.82 -10.11 -6.00
N GLU A 144 3.50 -10.18 -7.14
CA GLU A 144 4.14 -11.41 -7.63
C GLU A 144 5.10 -12.00 -6.60
N LYS A 145 5.97 -11.17 -6.02
CA LYS A 145 6.90 -11.59 -4.95
C LYS A 145 6.14 -12.09 -3.70
N GLN A 146 5.03 -11.46 -3.35
CA GLN A 146 4.20 -11.85 -2.20
C GLN A 146 3.42 -13.15 -2.46
N HIS A 147 2.86 -13.31 -3.68
CA HIS A 147 2.15 -14.52 -4.07
C HIS A 147 3.08 -15.73 -4.11
N THR A 148 4.29 -15.59 -4.62
CA THR A 148 5.30 -16.65 -4.62
C THR A 148 5.64 -17.11 -3.20
N PHE A 149 5.77 -16.17 -2.26
CA PHE A 149 6.02 -16.49 -0.86
C PHE A 149 4.81 -17.18 -0.19
N ARG A 150 3.60 -16.68 -0.42
CA ARG A 150 2.36 -17.30 0.08
C ARG A 150 2.11 -18.67 -0.54
N ALA A 151 2.26 -18.81 -1.86
CA ALA A 151 2.13 -20.08 -2.54
C ALA A 151 3.11 -21.12 -2.00
N ARG A 152 4.34 -20.72 -1.65
CA ARG A 152 5.34 -21.59 -1.03
C ARG A 152 4.95 -22.04 0.39
N LEU A 153 4.31 -21.12 1.15
CA LEU A 153 3.84 -21.42 2.52
C LEU A 153 2.58 -22.30 2.53
N PHE A 154 1.69 -22.13 1.53
CA PHE A 154 0.42 -22.83 1.43
C PHE A 154 0.50 -24.13 0.59
N LYS A 155 1.61 -24.38 -0.12
CA LYS A 155 1.82 -25.59 -0.91
C LYS A 155 1.54 -26.91 -0.13
N PRO A 156 1.95 -27.06 1.15
CA PRO A 156 1.64 -28.27 1.92
C PRO A 156 0.16 -28.39 2.33
N ILE A 157 -0.62 -27.32 2.29
CA ILE A 157 -2.03 -27.30 2.73
C ILE A 157 -3.01 -27.45 1.54
N GLN A 158 -2.55 -27.23 0.30
CA GLN A 158 -3.37 -27.38 -0.90
C GLN A 158 -4.10 -28.73 -1.01
N PRO A 159 -3.44 -29.88 -0.82
CA PRO A 159 -4.14 -31.18 -0.94
C PRO A 159 -5.25 -31.36 0.10
N THR A 160 -5.10 -30.75 1.28
CA THR A 160 -6.13 -30.82 2.34
C THR A 160 -7.34 -29.94 2.01
N LEU A 161 -7.11 -28.74 1.47
CA LEU A 161 -8.17 -27.82 1.03
C LEU A 161 -8.94 -28.38 -0.18
N GLU A 162 -8.26 -29.04 -1.12
CA GLU A 162 -8.91 -29.68 -2.25
C GLU A 162 -9.79 -30.85 -1.82
N ARG A 163 -9.33 -31.66 -0.86
CA ARG A 163 -10.15 -32.74 -0.28
C ARG A 163 -11.38 -32.19 0.44
N TRP A 164 -11.24 -31.08 1.16
CA TRP A 164 -12.34 -30.40 1.83
C TRP A 164 -13.34 -29.83 0.84
N GLY A 165 -12.87 -29.15 -0.21
CA GLY A 165 -13.72 -28.63 -1.29
C GLY A 165 -14.52 -29.71 -2.00
N LYS A 166 -13.87 -30.84 -2.35
CA LYS A 166 -14.55 -32.01 -2.95
C LYS A 166 -15.58 -32.65 -2.00
N SER A 167 -15.29 -32.69 -0.68
CA SER A 167 -16.23 -33.18 0.31
C SER A 167 -17.48 -32.29 0.44
N MET A 168 -17.31 -30.98 0.45
CA MET A 168 -18.41 -30.01 0.48
C MET A 168 -19.27 -30.09 -0.78
N GLN A 169 -18.66 -30.17 -1.96
CA GLN A 169 -19.40 -30.32 -3.22
C GLN A 169 -20.24 -31.62 -3.25
N LYS A 170 -19.71 -32.73 -2.72
CA LYS A 170 -20.47 -34.00 -2.60
C LYS A 170 -21.67 -33.85 -1.67
N ARG A 171 -21.54 -33.15 -0.53
CA ARG A 171 -22.66 -32.89 0.38
C ARG A 171 -23.75 -32.05 -0.26
N VAL A 172 -23.39 -30.95 -0.93
CA VAL A 172 -24.34 -30.08 -1.65
C VAL A 172 -25.04 -30.83 -2.76
N ALA A 173 -24.32 -31.69 -3.50
CA ALA A 173 -24.92 -32.51 -4.55
C ALA A 173 -25.90 -33.59 -4.00
N GLN A 174 -25.61 -34.17 -2.82
CA GLN A 174 -26.51 -35.08 -2.15
C GLN A 174 -27.78 -34.39 -1.61
N GLU A 175 -27.65 -33.20 -1.05
CA GLU A 175 -28.79 -32.41 -0.58
C GLU A 175 -29.70 -31.99 -1.75
N LYS A 176 -29.13 -31.58 -2.87
CA LYS A 176 -29.92 -31.29 -4.08
C LYS A 176 -30.66 -32.50 -4.61
N LYS A 177 -30.05 -33.70 -4.62
CA LYS A 177 -30.74 -34.94 -5.03
C LYS A 177 -31.88 -35.31 -4.05
N LYS A 178 -31.71 -35.11 -2.76
CA LYS A 178 -32.76 -35.34 -1.78
C LYS A 178 -33.92 -34.34 -1.87
N ALA A 179 -33.65 -33.09 -2.29
CA ALA A 179 -34.67 -32.06 -2.47
C ALA A 179 -35.51 -32.26 -3.75
N VAL A 180 -34.95 -32.91 -4.77
CA VAL A 180 -35.66 -33.21 -6.04
C VAL A 180 -36.46 -34.53 -5.95
N ALA A 181 -36.15 -35.40 -4.96
CA ALA A 181 -36.82 -36.70 -4.76
C ALA A 181 -38.01 -36.60 -3.75
N LYS A 182 -38.38 -35.40 -3.33
CA LYS A 182 -39.51 -35.08 -2.48
C LYS A 182 -40.52 -34.23 -3.24
#